data_0ee465d502ff7e74952ca5ea53068021
#
_entry.id   0ee465d502ff7e74952ca5ea53068021
#
_cell.length_a   1.000
_cell.length_b   1.000
_cell.length_c   1.000
_cell.angle_alpha   90.00
_cell.angle_beta   90.00
_cell.angle_gamma   90.00
#
_symmetry.space_group_name_H-M   'P 1'
#
loop_
_entity.id
_entity.type
_entity.pdbx_description
1 polymer ?
#
loop_
_entity_poly.entity_id
_entity_poly.type
_entity_poly.pdbx_seq_one_letter_code
_entity_poly.pdbx_strand_id
1 'polypeptide(L)'
;MELAEAIKIAGQAIGAGLCMGIGAIGPAIGEGNAVGKALEGMARQPETSGTLRTNMILGCAITETTGIYSLVIALLILFAL
;
A
#
# COMPACT_ATOMS: atom_id res chain seq x y z
N MET A 1 3.61 -34.02 7.13
CA MET A 1 2.58 -32.96 7.28
C MET A 1 1.21 -33.56 7.05
N GLU A 2 0.31 -33.36 7.96
CA GLU A 2 -1.06 -33.82 7.81
C GLU A 2 -1.82 -32.99 6.76
N LEU A 3 -2.87 -33.57 6.19
CA LEU A 3 -3.69 -32.88 5.20
C LEU A 3 -4.30 -31.58 5.78
N ALA A 4 -4.80 -31.63 7.02
CA ALA A 4 -5.37 -30.46 7.67
C ALA A 4 -4.34 -29.33 7.80
N GLU A 5 -3.11 -29.68 8.14
CA GLU A 5 -2.01 -28.71 8.27
C GLU A 5 -1.64 -28.12 6.91
N ALA A 6 -1.57 -28.95 5.89
CA ALA A 6 -1.30 -28.49 4.52
C ALA A 6 -2.37 -27.53 4.02
N ILE A 7 -3.65 -27.81 4.32
CA ILE A 7 -4.77 -26.93 3.94
C ILE A 7 -4.67 -25.60 4.70
N LYS A 8 -4.34 -25.65 5.97
CA LYS A 8 -4.15 -24.44 6.78
C LYS A 8 -3.05 -23.57 6.21
N ILE A 9 -1.89 -24.13 5.91
CA ILE A 9 -0.76 -23.38 5.36
C ILE A 9 -1.10 -22.81 3.99
N ALA A 10 -1.75 -23.59 3.12
CA ALA A 10 -2.18 -23.08 1.82
C ALA A 10 -3.18 -21.92 1.97
N GLY A 11 -4.14 -22.06 2.89
CA GLY A 11 -5.11 -21.01 3.17
C GLY A 11 -4.45 -19.74 3.67
N GLN A 12 -3.50 -19.85 4.58
CA GLN A 12 -2.75 -18.71 5.09
C GLN A 12 -1.94 -18.03 3.98
N ALA A 13 -1.25 -18.80 3.14
CA ALA A 13 -0.46 -18.23 2.04
C ALA A 13 -1.36 -17.49 1.04
N ILE A 14 -2.49 -18.07 0.66
CA ILE A 14 -3.43 -17.45 -0.26
C ILE A 14 -4.06 -16.21 0.38
N GLY A 15 -4.50 -16.33 1.64
CA GLY A 15 -5.10 -15.22 2.38
C GLY A 15 -4.15 -14.04 2.52
N ALA A 16 -2.90 -14.30 2.89
CA ALA A 16 -1.88 -13.25 3.01
C ALA A 16 -1.59 -12.61 1.65
N GLY A 17 -1.49 -13.42 0.59
CA GLY A 17 -1.28 -12.92 -0.77
C GLY A 17 -2.42 -12.02 -1.24
N LEU A 18 -3.66 -12.43 -1.02
CA LEU A 18 -4.84 -11.63 -1.36
C LEU A 18 -4.90 -10.36 -0.52
N CYS A 19 -4.62 -10.46 0.77
CA CYS A 19 -4.62 -9.31 1.67
C CYS A 19 -3.64 -8.24 1.20
N MET A 20 -2.40 -8.61 0.96
CA MET A 20 -1.38 -7.66 0.51
C MET A 20 -1.60 -7.23 -0.94
N GLY A 21 -1.88 -8.17 -1.82
CA GLY A 21 -2.05 -7.89 -3.25
C GLY A 21 -3.23 -6.97 -3.53
N ILE A 22 -4.39 -7.26 -2.98
CA ILE A 22 -5.59 -6.43 -3.15
C ILE A 22 -5.47 -5.15 -2.31
N GLY A 23 -4.97 -5.28 -1.08
CA GLY A 23 -4.83 -4.16 -0.16
C GLY A 23 -3.86 -3.08 -0.64
N ALA A 24 -2.90 -3.43 -1.48
CA ALA A 24 -1.94 -2.48 -2.05
C ALA A 24 -2.48 -1.72 -3.26
N ILE A 25 -3.56 -2.17 -3.88
CA ILE A 25 -4.12 -1.54 -5.10
C ILE A 25 -4.55 -0.10 -4.83
N GLY A 26 -5.34 0.11 -3.78
CA GLY A 26 -5.84 1.44 -3.43
C GLY A 26 -4.73 2.45 -3.16
N PRO A 27 -3.82 2.16 -2.23
CA PRO A 27 -2.68 3.04 -1.95
C PRO A 27 -1.81 3.31 -3.18
N ALA A 28 -1.53 2.31 -3.99
CA ALA A 28 -0.72 2.48 -5.19
C ALA A 28 -1.38 3.45 -6.19
N ILE A 29 -2.67 3.28 -6.43
CA ILE A 29 -3.42 4.18 -7.32
C ILE A 29 -3.50 5.58 -6.73
N GLY A 30 -3.80 5.69 -5.43
CA GLY A 30 -3.88 6.98 -4.75
C GLY A 30 -2.58 7.75 -4.78
N GLU A 31 -1.47 7.09 -4.50
CA GLU A 31 -0.14 7.70 -4.53
C GLU A 31 0.24 8.09 -5.95
N GLY A 32 -0.04 7.23 -6.94
CA GLY A 32 0.21 7.54 -8.34
C GLY A 32 -0.56 8.77 -8.79
N ASN A 33 -1.83 8.90 -8.42
CA ASN A 33 -2.63 10.08 -8.70
C ASN A 33 -2.06 11.33 -8.03
N ALA A 34 -1.68 11.24 -6.76
CA ALA A 34 -1.11 12.36 -6.02
C ALA A 34 0.19 12.85 -6.65
N VAL A 35 1.07 11.92 -7.02
CA VAL A 35 2.34 12.25 -7.67
C VAL A 35 2.09 12.91 -9.02
N GLY A 36 1.21 12.35 -9.84
CA GLY A 36 0.87 12.91 -11.14
C GLY A 36 0.33 14.33 -11.04
N LYS A 37 -0.60 14.57 -10.10
CA LYS A 37 -1.16 15.91 -9.87
C LYS A 37 -0.11 16.89 -9.36
N ALA A 38 0.75 16.46 -8.47
CA ALA A 38 1.82 17.31 -7.93
C ALA A 38 2.80 17.72 -9.03
N LEU A 39 3.19 16.77 -9.88
CA LEU A 39 4.10 17.05 -10.99
C LEU A 39 3.48 18.02 -12.01
N GLU A 40 2.20 17.85 -12.31
CA GLU A 40 1.48 18.82 -13.16
C GLU A 40 1.48 20.21 -12.54
N GLY A 41 1.19 20.31 -11.24
CA GLY A 41 1.17 21.58 -10.54
C GLY A 41 2.55 22.24 -10.53
N MET A 42 3.61 21.48 -10.31
CA MET A 42 4.99 21.99 -10.35
C MET A 42 5.35 22.51 -11.75
N ALA A 43 4.89 21.83 -12.79
CA ALA A 43 5.13 22.25 -14.16
C ALA A 43 4.41 23.56 -14.50
N ARG A 44 3.20 23.75 -13.97
CA ARG A 44 2.41 24.97 -14.22
C ARG A 44 2.87 26.14 -13.35
N GLN A 45 3.28 25.86 -12.12
CA GLN A 45 3.66 26.88 -11.14
C GLN A 45 4.96 26.46 -10.47
N PRO A 46 6.11 26.61 -11.16
CA PRO A 46 7.40 26.18 -10.60
C PRO A 46 7.73 26.82 -9.25
N GLU A 47 7.22 28.04 -9.00
CA GLU A 47 7.43 28.76 -7.74
C GLU A 47 6.77 28.07 -6.54
N THR A 48 5.79 27.18 -6.76
CA THR A 48 5.13 26.42 -5.68
C THR A 48 5.68 25.00 -5.53
N SER A 49 6.74 24.66 -6.25
CA SER A 49 7.28 23.29 -6.27
C SER A 49 7.63 22.76 -4.88
N GLY A 50 8.19 23.59 -4.01
CA GLY A 50 8.52 23.17 -2.65
C GLY A 50 7.30 22.80 -1.83
N THR A 51 6.24 23.63 -1.88
CA THR A 51 4.99 23.37 -1.18
C THR A 51 4.29 22.11 -1.73
N LEU A 52 4.24 21.99 -3.06
CA LEU A 52 3.59 20.84 -3.71
C LEU A 52 4.31 19.55 -3.37
N ARG A 53 5.65 19.55 -3.37
CA ARG A 53 6.44 18.38 -3.02
C ARG A 53 6.22 17.96 -1.57
N THR A 54 6.21 18.90 -0.65
CA THR A 54 5.99 18.61 0.77
C THR A 54 4.61 18.01 0.99
N ASN A 55 3.59 18.60 0.40
CA ASN A 55 2.22 18.11 0.53
C ASN A 55 2.02 16.76 -0.15
N MET A 56 2.70 16.53 -1.28
CA MET A 56 2.70 15.24 -1.97
C MET A 56 3.27 14.14 -1.07
N ILE A 57 4.43 14.39 -0.46
CA ILE A 57 5.07 13.41 0.43
C ILE A 57 4.18 13.12 1.61
N LEU A 58 3.60 14.13 2.22
CA LEU A 58 2.69 13.96 3.36
C LEU A 58 1.46 13.16 2.96
N GLY A 59 0.84 13.50 1.84
CA GLY A 59 -0.33 12.79 1.34
C GLY A 59 -0.04 11.33 1.00
N CYS A 60 1.10 11.07 0.37
CA CYS A 60 1.53 9.71 0.06
C CYS A 60 1.80 8.90 1.32
N ALA A 61 2.40 9.51 2.35
CA ALA A 61 2.65 8.84 3.63
C ALA A 61 1.34 8.44 4.30
N ILE A 62 0.35 9.31 4.30
CA ILE A 62 -0.98 9.00 4.85
C ILE A 62 -1.65 7.87 4.07
N THR A 63 -1.59 7.93 2.75
CA THR A 63 -2.18 6.91 1.88
C THR A 63 -1.48 5.56 2.07
N GLU A 64 -0.16 5.56 2.19
CA GLU A 64 0.64 4.35 2.38
C GLU A 64 0.33 3.66 3.70
N THR A 65 -0.16 4.38 4.71
CA THR A 65 -0.55 3.80 5.99
C THR A 65 -1.54 2.64 5.80
N THR A 66 -2.48 2.78 4.87
CA THR A 66 -3.44 1.71 4.55
C THR A 66 -2.74 0.48 3.95
N GLY A 67 -1.76 0.70 3.07
CA GLY A 67 -0.94 -0.38 2.51
C GLY A 67 -0.12 -1.08 3.59
N ILE A 68 0.41 -0.33 4.55
CA ILE A 68 1.16 -0.88 5.67
C ILE A 68 0.25 -1.73 6.57
N TYR A 69 -1.00 -1.33 6.79
CA TYR A 69 -1.96 -2.15 7.52
C TYR A 69 -2.19 -3.49 6.83
N SER A 70 -2.30 -3.50 5.51
CA SER A 70 -2.41 -4.75 4.74
C SER A 70 -1.19 -5.63 4.93
N LEU A 71 0.00 -5.05 4.95
CA LEU A 71 1.24 -5.78 5.20
C LEU A 71 1.26 -6.39 6.60
N VAL A 72 0.88 -5.62 7.62
CA VAL A 72 0.82 -6.10 9.01
C VAL A 72 -0.14 -7.28 9.13
N ILE A 73 -1.34 -7.16 8.56
CA ILE A 73 -2.33 -8.23 8.60
C ILE A 73 -1.82 -9.47 7.85
N ALA A 74 -1.19 -9.30 6.69
CA ALA A 74 -0.62 -10.41 5.93
C ALA A 74 0.46 -11.15 6.74
N LEU A 75 1.33 -10.42 7.42
CA LEU A 75 2.35 -11.02 8.29
C LEU A 75 1.74 -11.76 9.46
N LEU A 76 0.69 -11.21 10.07
CA LEU A 76 -0.03 -11.88 11.15
C LEU A 76 -0.67 -13.18 10.66
N ILE A 77 -1.25 -13.18 9.47
CA ILE A 77 -1.83 -14.38 8.88
C ILE A 77 -0.76 -15.46 8.69
N LEU A 78 0.42 -15.09 8.18
CA LEU A 78 1.48 -16.05 7.90
C LEU A 78 2.16 -16.60 9.16
N PHE A 79 2.36 -15.76 10.16
CA PHE A 79 3.24 -16.11 11.30
C PHE A 79 2.55 -16.17 12.65
N ALA A 80 1.37 -15.61 12.82
CA ALA A 80 0.71 -15.54 14.13
C ALA A 80 -0.53 -16.44 14.27
N LEU A 81 -1.05 -16.96 13.14
CA LEU A 81 -2.21 -17.88 13.18
C LEU A 81 -1.80 -19.34 13.22
#